data_fd565e8023b06e9224ca7144b64a6041
#
_entry.id   fd565e8023b06e9224ca7144b64a6041
#
_cell.length_a   1.000
_cell.length_b   1.000
_cell.length_c   1.000
_cell.angle_alpha   90.00
_cell.angle_beta   90.00
_cell.angle_gamma   90.00
#
_symmetry.space_group_name_H-M   'P 1'
#
loop_
_entity.id
_entity.type
_entity.pdbx_description
1 polymer ?
#
loop_
_entity_poly.entity_id
_entity_poly.type
_entity_poly.pdbx_seq_one_letter_code
_entity_poly.pdbx_strand_id
1 'polypeptide(L)'
;MTSRPTPPMPEQQQEQVPGKTAPMSPQPDHGEHSYEGHERLQGKAAVITGADSGIGRAVAIAFAREGADVVIAYFDEHEDARETARWVKQAGRRAVLVAGDLAQREHAREIVDRAVDAFGRIDVLVNNAAHQMNHETVEEISDDEWDRTFDINIGAMFRLVKAALPHMKPGSAILNTTSVNADKPRPTLLPYATTKGAIQNFTGGLAQLLAERGIRANCLAPGPIWTPLIPATLPPENVKEFGKQTPMKRPGQPAELAPVYVMLASNEASYVSGATVAVTGGVPII
;
A
#
# COMPACT_ATOMS: atom_id res chain seq x y z
N MET A 1 -4.43 -5.15 24.45
CA MET A 1 -4.20 -4.03 23.51
C MET A 1 -2.71 -3.84 23.42
N THR A 2 -2.10 -4.09 22.27
CA THR A 2 -0.69 -3.75 22.05
C THR A 2 -0.51 -2.25 22.25
N SER A 3 0.50 -1.84 23.03
CA SER A 3 0.76 -0.43 23.29
C SER A 3 1.13 0.23 21.96
N ARG A 4 0.32 1.19 21.52
CA ARG A 4 0.61 1.96 20.31
C ARG A 4 1.73 2.95 20.62
N PRO A 5 2.88 2.86 19.93
CA PRO A 5 4.01 3.72 20.25
C PRO A 5 3.67 5.20 19.97
N THR A 6 4.17 6.07 20.87
CA THR A 6 4.00 7.52 20.77
C THR A 6 5.37 8.20 20.70
N PRO A 7 5.51 9.32 19.98
CA PRO A 7 6.74 10.11 19.98
C PRO A 7 7.11 10.60 21.41
N PRO A 8 8.42 10.73 21.72
CA PRO A 8 9.52 10.54 20.78
C PRO A 8 9.78 9.07 20.48
N MET A 9 9.89 8.75 19.19
CA MET A 9 10.35 7.44 18.74
C MET A 9 11.86 7.33 18.89
N PRO A 10 12.44 6.12 19.00
CA PRO A 10 13.91 5.96 18.92
C PRO A 10 14.45 6.54 17.61
N GLU A 11 15.56 7.27 17.68
CA GLU A 11 16.27 7.70 16.48
C GLU A 11 16.80 6.48 15.75
N GLN A 12 16.45 6.35 14.47
CA GLN A 12 16.87 5.23 13.63
C GLN A 12 16.87 5.62 12.15
N GLN A 13 17.74 4.99 11.41
CA GLN A 13 17.86 5.15 9.97
C GLN A 13 18.21 3.81 9.33
N GLN A 14 17.75 3.57 8.12
CA GLN A 14 18.14 2.44 7.30
C GLN A 14 18.82 2.95 6.03
N GLU A 15 19.94 2.34 5.65
CA GLU A 15 20.70 2.73 4.45
C GLU A 15 20.05 2.21 3.16
N GLN A 16 19.27 1.14 3.26
CA GLN A 16 18.62 0.50 2.10
C GLN A 16 17.21 1.06 1.88
N VAL A 17 16.88 1.34 0.61
CA VAL A 17 15.53 1.69 0.15
C VAL A 17 15.09 0.65 -0.90
N PRO A 18 13.96 -0.03 -0.69
CA PRO A 18 13.04 0.03 0.44
C PRO A 18 13.66 -0.45 1.76
N GLY A 19 13.07 0.00 2.88
CA GLY A 19 13.51 -0.41 4.20
C GLY A 19 12.95 -1.78 4.62
N LYS A 20 13.60 -2.42 5.62
CA LYS A 20 13.22 -3.72 6.17
C LYS A 20 12.49 -3.57 7.49
N THR A 21 11.57 -4.51 7.78
CA THR A 21 10.81 -4.53 9.03
C THR A 21 11.69 -4.91 10.23
N ALA A 22 12.55 -5.90 10.09
CA ALA A 22 13.32 -6.49 11.18
C ALA A 22 14.14 -5.48 12.03
N PRO A 23 14.85 -4.48 11.45
CA PRO A 23 15.62 -3.51 12.24
C PRO A 23 14.77 -2.41 12.89
N MET A 24 13.48 -2.31 12.61
CA MET A 24 12.64 -1.24 13.20
C MET A 24 12.47 -1.39 14.71
N SER A 25 12.50 -0.26 15.42
CA SER A 25 12.19 -0.18 16.85
C SER A 25 11.30 1.05 17.12
N PRO A 26 10.10 0.87 17.73
CA PRO A 26 9.42 -0.40 17.96
C PRO A 26 9.01 -1.10 16.67
N GLN A 27 8.75 -2.39 16.74
CA GLN A 27 8.21 -3.13 15.59
C GLN A 27 6.83 -2.58 15.20
N PRO A 28 6.53 -2.42 13.90
CA PRO A 28 5.19 -2.06 13.45
C PRO A 28 4.20 -3.20 13.68
N ASP A 29 2.95 -2.86 14.02
CA ASP A 29 1.84 -3.81 14.11
C ASP A 29 1.16 -3.95 12.75
N HIS A 30 1.22 -5.15 12.17
CA HIS A 30 0.55 -5.47 10.90
C HIS A 30 -0.75 -6.28 11.11
N GLY A 31 -1.17 -6.50 12.35
CA GLY A 31 -2.36 -7.27 12.68
C GLY A 31 -2.11 -8.77 12.85
N GLU A 32 -0.84 -9.21 12.99
CA GLU A 32 -0.48 -10.63 13.12
C GLU A 32 -1.22 -11.34 14.26
N HIS A 33 -1.52 -10.60 15.33
CA HIS A 33 -2.18 -11.14 16.52
C HIS A 33 -3.50 -10.41 16.86
N SER A 34 -3.79 -9.28 16.19
CA SER A 34 -4.90 -8.40 16.55
C SER A 34 -6.04 -8.36 15.53
N TYR A 35 -5.79 -8.76 14.28
CA TYR A 35 -6.83 -8.76 13.25
C TYR A 35 -7.62 -10.08 13.28
N GLU A 36 -8.93 -10.00 13.40
CA GLU A 36 -9.86 -11.13 13.31
C GLU A 36 -10.64 -11.04 11.99
N GLY A 37 -10.70 -12.16 11.25
CA GLY A 37 -11.40 -12.23 9.96
C GLY A 37 -12.87 -12.62 10.14
N HIS A 38 -13.71 -12.16 9.19
CA HIS A 38 -15.15 -12.41 9.16
C HIS A 38 -15.64 -12.88 7.78
N GLU A 39 -14.75 -13.50 6.98
CA GLU A 39 -15.04 -14.09 5.67
C GLU A 39 -15.55 -13.11 4.60
N ARG A 40 -15.30 -11.80 4.77
CA ARG A 40 -15.77 -10.75 3.85
C ARG A 40 -15.17 -10.82 2.44
N LEU A 41 -14.05 -11.53 2.27
CA LEU A 41 -13.36 -11.74 1.00
C LEU A 41 -13.26 -13.23 0.64
N GLN A 42 -14.17 -14.06 1.16
CA GLN A 42 -14.14 -15.50 0.96
C GLN A 42 -14.09 -15.87 -0.53
N GLY A 43 -13.07 -16.66 -0.90
CA GLY A 43 -12.85 -17.15 -2.27
C GLY A 43 -12.38 -16.12 -3.28
N LYS A 44 -12.07 -14.89 -2.86
CA LYS A 44 -11.46 -13.86 -3.71
C LYS A 44 -9.97 -14.10 -3.92
N ALA A 45 -9.44 -13.59 -5.04
CA ALA A 45 -8.03 -13.54 -5.38
C ALA A 45 -7.57 -12.09 -5.40
N ALA A 46 -6.55 -11.75 -4.60
CA ALA A 46 -6.01 -10.42 -4.48
C ALA A 46 -4.56 -10.34 -4.96
N VAL A 47 -4.23 -9.25 -5.65
CA VAL A 47 -2.85 -8.87 -5.98
C VAL A 47 -2.52 -7.62 -5.16
N ILE A 48 -1.42 -7.64 -4.41
CA ILE A 48 -1.01 -6.53 -3.55
C ILE A 48 0.46 -6.22 -3.83
N THR A 49 0.76 -4.96 -4.22
CA THR A 49 2.14 -4.50 -4.41
C THR A 49 2.71 -3.87 -3.13
N GLY A 50 4.03 -4.08 -2.88
CA GLY A 50 4.66 -3.71 -1.62
C GLY A 50 4.05 -4.47 -0.44
N ALA A 51 3.74 -5.76 -0.65
CA ALA A 51 3.04 -6.59 0.33
C ALA A 51 3.98 -7.34 1.28
N ASP A 52 5.28 -7.14 1.14
CA ASP A 52 6.34 -7.67 2.01
C ASP A 52 6.31 -7.04 3.39
N SER A 53 5.97 -5.76 3.49
CA SER A 53 6.11 -4.96 4.72
C SER A 53 5.02 -3.90 4.87
N GLY A 54 5.04 -3.16 5.96
CA GLY A 54 4.21 -1.98 6.19
C GLY A 54 2.73 -2.20 5.95
N ILE A 55 2.11 -1.24 5.25
CA ILE A 55 0.66 -1.27 4.95
C ILE A 55 0.31 -2.48 4.10
N GLY A 56 1.12 -2.81 3.08
CA GLY A 56 0.87 -3.94 2.19
C GLY A 56 0.85 -5.29 2.92
N ARG A 57 1.77 -5.52 3.88
CA ARG A 57 1.75 -6.70 4.76
C ARG A 57 0.47 -6.78 5.57
N ALA A 58 0.07 -5.68 6.20
CA ALA A 58 -1.16 -5.65 7.01
C ALA A 58 -2.41 -5.95 6.17
N VAL A 59 -2.47 -5.42 4.95
CA VAL A 59 -3.56 -5.71 4.00
C VAL A 59 -3.53 -7.17 3.58
N ALA A 60 -2.35 -7.75 3.30
CA ALA A 60 -2.22 -9.16 2.91
C ALA A 60 -2.68 -10.10 4.02
N ILE A 61 -2.30 -9.83 5.28
CA ILE A 61 -2.72 -10.62 6.45
C ILE A 61 -4.24 -10.51 6.65
N ALA A 62 -4.80 -9.30 6.60
CA ALA A 62 -6.23 -9.08 6.75
C ALA A 62 -7.02 -9.76 5.64
N PHE A 63 -6.61 -9.60 4.38
CA PHE A 63 -7.29 -10.22 3.23
C PHE A 63 -7.28 -11.75 3.33
N ALA A 64 -6.15 -12.35 3.74
CA ALA A 64 -6.07 -13.79 3.95
C ALA A 64 -7.03 -14.26 5.06
N ARG A 65 -7.11 -13.55 6.18
CA ARG A 65 -8.04 -13.87 7.28
C ARG A 65 -9.50 -13.66 6.90
N GLU A 66 -9.77 -12.76 5.94
CA GLU A 66 -11.09 -12.59 5.34
C GLU A 66 -11.41 -13.60 4.23
N GLY A 67 -10.49 -14.55 3.96
CA GLY A 67 -10.73 -15.66 3.05
C GLY A 67 -10.20 -15.47 1.62
N ALA A 68 -9.35 -14.48 1.35
CA ALA A 68 -8.76 -14.26 0.04
C ALA A 68 -7.41 -14.98 -0.13
N ASP A 69 -7.13 -15.48 -1.33
CA ASP A 69 -5.80 -15.87 -1.77
C ASP A 69 -5.01 -14.62 -2.21
N VAL A 70 -3.69 -14.57 -1.97
CA VAL A 70 -2.91 -13.34 -2.11
C VAL A 70 -1.65 -13.54 -2.95
N VAL A 71 -1.46 -12.70 -3.97
CA VAL A 71 -0.15 -12.44 -4.57
C VAL A 71 0.53 -11.32 -3.80
N ILE A 72 1.73 -11.61 -3.31
CA ILE A 72 2.63 -10.72 -2.58
C ILE A 72 3.69 -10.27 -3.58
N ALA A 73 3.49 -9.09 -4.20
CA ALA A 73 4.48 -8.49 -5.09
C ALA A 73 5.35 -7.52 -4.30
N TYR A 74 6.68 -7.64 -4.44
CA TYR A 74 7.67 -6.90 -3.66
C TYR A 74 8.94 -6.69 -4.49
N PHE A 75 9.85 -5.82 -4.02
CA PHE A 75 11.08 -5.54 -4.75
C PHE A 75 12.13 -6.63 -4.52
N ASP A 76 12.87 -6.61 -3.41
CA ASP A 76 13.97 -7.53 -3.09
C ASP A 76 14.01 -7.97 -1.61
N GLU A 77 13.04 -7.55 -0.78
CA GLU A 77 12.94 -7.89 0.64
C GLU A 77 12.42 -9.31 0.86
N HIS A 78 13.17 -10.32 0.39
CA HIS A 78 12.73 -11.73 0.36
C HIS A 78 12.34 -12.29 1.73
N GLU A 79 13.00 -11.90 2.81
CA GLU A 79 12.71 -12.39 4.17
C GLU A 79 11.38 -11.82 4.67
N ASP A 80 11.17 -10.52 4.49
CA ASP A 80 9.93 -9.84 4.83
C ASP A 80 8.73 -10.42 4.04
N ALA A 81 8.93 -10.68 2.74
CA ALA A 81 7.91 -11.30 1.89
C ALA A 81 7.58 -12.74 2.30
N ARG A 82 8.59 -13.54 2.69
CA ARG A 82 8.37 -14.90 3.22
C ARG A 82 7.59 -14.87 4.54
N GLU A 83 7.88 -13.91 5.41
CA GLU A 83 7.15 -13.74 6.66
C GLU A 83 5.67 -13.39 6.38
N THR A 84 5.39 -12.47 5.45
CA THR A 84 4.02 -12.17 5.02
C THR A 84 3.32 -13.41 4.47
N ALA A 85 4.00 -14.17 3.60
CA ALA A 85 3.46 -15.42 3.04
C ALA A 85 3.18 -16.47 4.11
N ARG A 86 4.00 -16.53 5.17
CA ARG A 86 3.77 -17.42 6.32
C ARG A 86 2.43 -17.12 7.00
N TRP A 87 2.13 -15.84 7.25
CA TRP A 87 0.87 -15.40 7.85
C TRP A 87 -0.34 -15.67 6.96
N VAL A 88 -0.22 -15.44 5.65
CA VAL A 88 -1.26 -15.77 4.68
C VAL A 88 -1.57 -17.28 4.71
N LYS A 89 -0.53 -18.13 4.70
CA LYS A 89 -0.68 -19.59 4.77
C LYS A 89 -1.26 -20.06 6.11
N GLN A 90 -0.89 -19.41 7.20
CA GLN A 90 -1.45 -19.70 8.53
C GLN A 90 -2.95 -19.41 8.61
N ALA A 91 -3.46 -18.44 7.84
CA ALA A 91 -4.89 -18.19 7.66
C ALA A 91 -5.58 -19.22 6.72
N GLY A 92 -4.88 -20.29 6.30
CA GLY A 92 -5.42 -21.30 5.40
C GLY A 92 -5.54 -20.86 3.93
N ARG A 93 -4.84 -19.78 3.52
CA ARG A 93 -4.94 -19.25 2.17
C ARG A 93 -3.65 -19.44 1.38
N ARG A 94 -3.77 -19.34 0.04
CA ARG A 94 -2.62 -19.47 -0.85
C ARG A 94 -1.88 -18.14 -0.94
N ALA A 95 -0.54 -18.19 -0.88
CA ALA A 95 0.35 -17.06 -1.06
C ALA A 95 1.28 -17.32 -2.25
N VAL A 96 1.36 -16.37 -3.17
CA VAL A 96 2.30 -16.37 -4.30
C VAL A 96 3.25 -15.21 -4.14
N LEU A 97 4.56 -15.48 -4.11
CA LEU A 97 5.61 -14.46 -4.03
C LEU A 97 6.07 -14.08 -5.43
N VAL A 98 6.13 -12.78 -5.73
CA VAL A 98 6.61 -12.24 -7.00
C VAL A 98 7.56 -11.07 -6.70
N ALA A 99 8.87 -11.33 -6.85
CA ALA A 99 9.92 -10.34 -6.64
C ALA A 99 10.25 -9.61 -7.94
N GLY A 100 10.49 -8.29 -7.88
CA GLY A 100 10.97 -7.53 -9.03
C GLY A 100 10.71 -6.02 -8.94
N ASP A 101 11.35 -5.28 -9.82
CA ASP A 101 11.26 -3.82 -9.87
C ASP A 101 10.06 -3.34 -10.68
N LEU A 102 9.14 -2.65 -10.01
CA LEU A 102 7.94 -2.07 -10.63
C LEU A 102 8.26 -0.96 -11.65
N ALA A 103 9.45 -0.37 -11.64
CA ALA A 103 9.89 0.54 -12.67
C ALA A 103 10.05 -0.19 -14.03
N GLN A 104 10.35 -1.48 -14.00
CA GLN A 104 10.43 -2.32 -15.22
C GLN A 104 9.03 -2.59 -15.75
N ARG A 105 8.78 -2.21 -17.02
CA ARG A 105 7.43 -2.25 -17.62
C ARG A 105 6.84 -3.66 -17.71
N GLU A 106 7.68 -4.65 -17.94
CA GLU A 106 7.31 -6.05 -18.11
C GLU A 106 6.87 -6.70 -16.80
N HIS A 107 7.42 -6.22 -15.67
CA HIS A 107 7.15 -6.82 -14.36
C HIS A 107 5.68 -6.70 -13.92
N ALA A 108 5.00 -5.62 -14.29
CA ALA A 108 3.58 -5.48 -14.05
C ALA A 108 2.75 -6.60 -14.68
N ARG A 109 3.14 -7.04 -15.89
CA ARG A 109 2.50 -8.16 -16.58
C ARG A 109 2.84 -9.49 -15.91
N GLU A 110 4.10 -9.70 -15.54
CA GLU A 110 4.53 -10.91 -14.82
C GLU A 110 3.72 -11.11 -13.53
N ILE A 111 3.51 -10.06 -12.73
CA ILE A 111 2.70 -10.14 -11.51
C ILE A 111 1.28 -10.62 -11.80
N VAL A 112 0.66 -10.09 -12.86
CA VAL A 112 -0.70 -10.46 -13.27
C VAL A 112 -0.75 -11.89 -13.79
N ASP A 113 0.19 -12.29 -14.65
CA ASP A 113 0.28 -13.64 -15.21
C ASP A 113 0.42 -14.66 -14.07
N ARG A 114 1.29 -14.40 -13.07
CA ARG A 114 1.45 -15.25 -11.87
C ARG A 114 0.17 -15.36 -11.03
N ALA A 115 -0.62 -14.29 -10.93
CA ALA A 115 -1.91 -14.32 -10.25
C ALA A 115 -2.92 -15.19 -11.01
N VAL A 116 -2.98 -15.05 -12.32
CA VAL A 116 -3.90 -15.80 -13.19
C VAL A 116 -3.53 -17.28 -13.21
N ASP A 117 -2.23 -17.60 -13.33
CA ASP A 117 -1.74 -19.00 -13.31
C ASP A 117 -2.10 -19.68 -11.98
N ALA A 118 -1.96 -18.99 -10.86
CA ALA A 118 -2.18 -19.55 -9.54
C ALA A 118 -3.67 -19.61 -9.15
N PHE A 119 -4.46 -18.60 -9.52
CA PHE A 119 -5.82 -18.40 -8.99
C PHE A 119 -6.90 -18.40 -10.08
N GLY A 120 -6.55 -18.25 -11.36
CA GLY A 120 -7.48 -18.21 -12.49
C GLY A 120 -8.28 -16.91 -12.61
N ARG A 121 -8.09 -15.95 -11.70
CA ARG A 121 -8.86 -14.69 -11.63
C ARG A 121 -8.15 -13.63 -10.79
N ILE A 122 -8.59 -12.38 -10.93
CA ILE A 122 -8.23 -11.28 -10.04
C ILE A 122 -9.53 -10.57 -9.62
N ASP A 123 -9.82 -10.56 -8.31
CA ASP A 123 -10.99 -9.87 -7.75
C ASP A 123 -10.63 -8.54 -7.11
N VAL A 124 -9.40 -8.43 -6.57
CA VAL A 124 -8.93 -7.21 -5.95
C VAL A 124 -7.50 -6.93 -6.40
N LEU A 125 -7.27 -5.72 -6.90
CA LEU A 125 -5.93 -5.19 -7.16
C LEU A 125 -5.64 -4.07 -6.16
N VAL A 126 -4.60 -4.23 -5.34
CA VAL A 126 -4.14 -3.21 -4.39
C VAL A 126 -2.79 -2.67 -4.86
N ASN A 127 -2.80 -1.48 -5.41
CA ASN A 127 -1.62 -0.72 -5.78
C ASN A 127 -1.13 0.06 -4.56
N ASN A 128 -0.20 -0.52 -3.81
CA ASN A 128 0.29 0.05 -2.55
C ASN A 128 1.78 0.37 -2.56
N ALA A 129 2.60 -0.32 -3.34
CA ALA A 129 4.03 -0.02 -3.46
C ALA A 129 4.28 1.45 -3.76
N ALA A 130 5.31 2.00 -3.16
CA ALA A 130 5.71 3.39 -3.38
C ALA A 130 7.20 3.59 -3.20
N HIS A 131 7.74 4.52 -3.96
CA HIS A 131 9.08 5.10 -3.80
C HIS A 131 8.95 6.52 -3.25
N GLN A 132 9.84 6.89 -2.33
CA GLN A 132 9.89 8.20 -1.69
C GLN A 132 11.33 8.53 -1.34
N MET A 133 11.77 9.75 -1.63
CA MET A 133 13.05 10.29 -1.16
C MET A 133 12.85 11.71 -0.64
N ASN A 134 13.66 12.12 0.35
CA ASN A 134 13.65 13.47 0.90
C ASN A 134 14.71 14.32 0.19
N HIS A 135 14.31 15.52 -0.27
CA HIS A 135 15.16 16.51 -0.89
C HIS A 135 14.87 17.88 -0.28
N GLU A 136 15.89 18.63 0.07
CA GLU A 136 15.69 19.96 0.68
C GLU A 136 15.41 21.05 -0.36
N THR A 137 15.91 20.88 -1.59
CA THR A 137 15.71 21.83 -2.68
C THR A 137 15.30 21.12 -3.98
N VAL A 138 14.75 21.88 -4.93
CA VAL A 138 14.36 21.33 -6.24
C VAL A 138 15.59 20.88 -7.05
N GLU A 139 16.69 21.62 -6.91
CA GLU A 139 17.95 21.35 -7.60
C GLU A 139 18.62 20.03 -7.18
N GLU A 140 18.32 19.53 -6.00
CA GLU A 140 18.78 18.21 -5.53
C GLU A 140 18.03 17.04 -6.17
N ILE A 141 16.87 17.29 -6.76
CA ILE A 141 16.07 16.24 -7.40
C ILE A 141 16.64 16.01 -8.80
N SER A 142 17.31 14.86 -8.99
CA SER A 142 17.74 14.48 -10.34
C SER A 142 16.57 14.05 -11.22
N ASP A 143 16.75 14.16 -12.55
CA ASP A 143 15.76 13.65 -13.52
C ASP A 143 15.52 12.14 -13.31
N ASP A 144 16.56 11.36 -13.02
CA ASP A 144 16.46 9.92 -12.75
C ASP A 144 15.61 9.62 -11.50
N GLU A 145 15.77 10.40 -10.41
CA GLU A 145 14.95 10.26 -9.21
C GLU A 145 13.48 10.62 -9.47
N TRP A 146 13.26 11.70 -10.21
CA TRP A 146 11.93 12.10 -10.65
C TRP A 146 11.27 10.99 -11.47
N ASP A 147 11.92 10.51 -12.50
CA ASP A 147 11.41 9.47 -13.41
C ASP A 147 11.16 8.17 -12.64
N ARG A 148 12.09 7.74 -11.76
CA ARG A 148 11.91 6.56 -10.93
C ARG A 148 10.71 6.67 -10.01
N THR A 149 10.51 7.82 -9.37
CA THR A 149 9.35 8.07 -8.50
C THR A 149 8.04 7.96 -9.29
N PHE A 150 7.99 8.53 -10.48
CA PHE A 150 6.80 8.45 -11.35
C PHE A 150 6.58 7.05 -11.91
N ASP A 151 7.64 6.37 -12.33
CA ASP A 151 7.54 5.01 -12.87
C ASP A 151 7.01 4.00 -11.85
N ILE A 152 7.46 4.09 -10.60
CA ILE A 152 7.01 3.20 -9.52
C ILE A 152 5.63 3.59 -9.03
N ASN A 153 5.39 4.88 -8.69
CA ASN A 153 4.20 5.29 -7.96
C ASN A 153 2.95 5.41 -8.83
N ILE A 154 3.08 5.74 -10.10
CA ILE A 154 1.93 5.92 -11.00
C ILE A 154 2.06 5.12 -12.30
N GLY A 155 3.24 5.03 -12.90
CA GLY A 155 3.47 4.28 -14.12
C GLY A 155 3.18 2.78 -13.95
N ALA A 156 3.71 2.17 -12.88
CA ALA A 156 3.43 0.77 -12.54
C ALA A 156 1.95 0.53 -12.25
N MET A 157 1.31 1.45 -11.51
CA MET A 157 -0.12 1.38 -11.20
C MET A 157 -0.98 1.32 -12.47
N PHE A 158 -0.71 2.19 -13.45
CA PHE A 158 -1.38 2.15 -14.74
C PHE A 158 -1.15 0.82 -15.47
N ARG A 159 0.11 0.35 -15.51
CA ARG A 159 0.48 -0.92 -16.18
C ARG A 159 -0.19 -2.13 -15.54
N LEU A 160 -0.24 -2.20 -14.20
CA LEU A 160 -0.92 -3.25 -13.45
C LEU A 160 -2.43 -3.26 -13.71
N VAL A 161 -3.09 -2.09 -13.64
CA VAL A 161 -4.51 -1.96 -13.97
C VAL A 161 -4.79 -2.46 -15.38
N LYS A 162 -4.02 -1.99 -16.38
CA LYS A 162 -4.18 -2.40 -17.77
C LYS A 162 -4.03 -3.91 -17.98
N ALA A 163 -3.06 -4.53 -17.30
CA ALA A 163 -2.81 -5.98 -17.38
C ALA A 163 -3.90 -6.78 -16.63
N ALA A 164 -4.35 -6.31 -15.47
CA ALA A 164 -5.32 -7.03 -14.63
C ALA A 164 -6.76 -6.99 -15.19
N LEU A 165 -7.17 -5.91 -15.85
CA LEU A 165 -8.54 -5.68 -16.31
C LEU A 165 -9.16 -6.81 -17.16
N PRO A 166 -8.44 -7.52 -18.05
CA PRO A 166 -9.00 -8.68 -18.76
C PRO A 166 -9.40 -9.85 -17.85
N HIS A 167 -8.83 -9.93 -16.65
CA HIS A 167 -9.02 -11.00 -15.67
C HIS A 167 -9.95 -10.60 -14.52
N MET A 168 -10.46 -9.36 -14.53
CA MET A 168 -11.37 -8.82 -13.53
C MET A 168 -12.82 -8.87 -14.02
N LYS A 169 -13.71 -9.37 -13.19
CA LYS A 169 -15.15 -9.51 -13.47
C LYS A 169 -15.97 -8.45 -12.71
N PRO A 170 -17.25 -8.24 -13.05
CA PRO A 170 -18.15 -7.43 -12.22
C PRO A 170 -18.09 -7.82 -10.74
N GLY A 171 -18.05 -6.84 -9.84
CA GLY A 171 -17.84 -7.02 -8.40
C GLY A 171 -16.36 -6.97 -7.96
N SER A 172 -15.43 -6.84 -8.91
CA SER A 172 -14.01 -6.62 -8.59
C SER A 172 -13.74 -5.18 -8.11
N ALA A 173 -12.61 -4.99 -7.41
CA ALA A 173 -12.20 -3.70 -6.87
C ALA A 173 -10.73 -3.39 -7.14
N ILE A 174 -10.44 -2.14 -7.47
CA ILE A 174 -9.10 -1.57 -7.57
C ILE A 174 -8.93 -0.60 -6.41
N LEU A 175 -7.89 -0.79 -5.59
CA LEU A 175 -7.59 0.03 -4.43
C LEU A 175 -6.21 0.63 -4.58
N ASN A 176 -6.12 1.95 -4.60
CA ASN A 176 -4.88 2.68 -4.78
C ASN A 176 -4.47 3.38 -3.49
N THR A 177 -3.20 3.30 -3.11
CA THR A 177 -2.68 3.97 -1.92
C THR A 177 -2.14 5.35 -2.31
N THR A 178 -2.90 6.40 -2.01
CA THR A 178 -2.44 7.78 -2.10
C THR A 178 -1.77 8.22 -0.78
N SER A 179 -1.94 9.43 -0.33
CA SER A 179 -1.38 9.98 0.92
C SER A 179 -2.08 11.29 1.27
N VAL A 180 -2.01 11.71 2.54
CA VAL A 180 -2.29 13.12 2.92
C VAL A 180 -1.42 14.12 2.16
N ASN A 181 -0.27 13.70 1.64
CA ASN A 181 0.60 14.53 0.81
C ASN A 181 -0.01 14.88 -0.56
N ALA A 182 -1.08 14.22 -0.99
CA ALA A 182 -1.82 14.61 -2.18
C ALA A 182 -2.52 15.97 -2.00
N ASP A 183 -3.06 16.22 -0.81
CA ASP A 183 -3.83 17.43 -0.47
C ASP A 183 -3.01 18.46 0.31
N LYS A 184 -2.02 17.98 1.09
CA LYS A 184 -1.11 18.80 1.91
C LYS A 184 0.34 18.37 1.67
N PRO A 185 0.92 18.75 0.52
CA PRO A 185 2.25 18.28 0.12
C PRO A 185 3.33 18.78 1.07
N ARG A 186 4.21 17.88 1.51
CA ARG A 186 5.45 18.27 2.19
C ARG A 186 6.45 18.74 1.13
N PRO A 187 7.02 19.93 1.24
CA PRO A 187 7.95 20.46 0.23
C PRO A 187 9.14 19.52 -0.04
N THR A 188 9.70 18.92 1.01
CA THR A 188 10.86 18.01 0.91
C THR A 188 10.54 16.64 0.28
N LEU A 189 9.27 16.35 -0.03
CA LEU A 189 8.80 15.14 -0.70
C LEU A 189 8.15 15.46 -2.04
N LEU A 190 8.63 16.47 -2.77
CA LEU A 190 7.97 17.01 -3.96
C LEU A 190 7.61 15.95 -5.02
N PRO A 191 8.52 15.06 -5.50
CA PRO A 191 8.17 14.05 -6.49
C PRO A 191 7.10 13.09 -5.97
N TYR A 192 7.27 12.59 -4.75
CA TYR A 192 6.32 11.71 -4.09
C TYR A 192 4.93 12.36 -3.95
N ALA A 193 4.85 13.56 -3.39
CA ALA A 193 3.59 14.28 -3.19
C ALA A 193 2.85 14.51 -4.52
N THR A 194 3.59 14.85 -5.58
CA THR A 194 3.04 15.02 -6.93
C THR A 194 2.41 13.73 -7.44
N THR A 195 3.09 12.59 -7.28
CA THR A 195 2.52 11.29 -7.67
C THR A 195 1.28 10.93 -6.85
N LYS A 196 1.21 11.33 -5.56
CA LYS A 196 0.05 11.04 -4.71
C LYS A 196 -1.19 11.84 -5.12
N GLY A 197 -1.03 13.08 -5.58
CA GLY A 197 -2.10 13.85 -6.24
C GLY A 197 -2.55 13.21 -7.56
N ALA A 198 -1.59 12.76 -8.39
CA ALA A 198 -1.89 12.03 -9.63
C ALA A 198 -2.70 10.75 -9.37
N ILE A 199 -2.42 10.01 -8.29
CA ILE A 199 -3.16 8.78 -7.93
C ILE A 199 -4.63 9.07 -7.61
N GLN A 200 -4.95 10.16 -6.91
CA GLN A 200 -6.34 10.53 -6.63
C GLN A 200 -7.11 10.81 -7.93
N ASN A 201 -6.53 11.62 -8.81
CA ASN A 201 -7.13 11.94 -10.10
C ASN A 201 -7.30 10.68 -10.99
N PHE A 202 -6.26 9.85 -11.07
CA PHE A 202 -6.31 8.57 -11.79
C PHE A 202 -7.41 7.65 -11.27
N THR A 203 -7.58 7.57 -9.95
CA THR A 203 -8.61 6.74 -9.31
C THR A 203 -10.02 7.22 -9.67
N GLY A 204 -10.26 8.53 -9.63
CA GLY A 204 -11.53 9.14 -10.03
C GLY A 204 -11.87 8.88 -11.50
N GLY A 205 -10.89 8.99 -12.38
CA GLY A 205 -11.03 8.63 -13.81
C GLY A 205 -11.35 7.16 -14.03
N LEU A 206 -10.61 6.26 -13.34
CA LEU A 206 -10.87 4.81 -13.41
C LEU A 206 -12.28 4.44 -12.95
N ALA A 207 -12.76 5.04 -11.85
CA ALA A 207 -14.08 4.75 -11.31
C ALA A 207 -15.18 5.01 -12.36
N GLN A 208 -15.05 6.10 -13.12
CA GLN A 208 -16.00 6.43 -14.18
C GLN A 208 -15.86 5.48 -15.38
N LEU A 209 -14.64 5.22 -15.85
CA LEU A 209 -14.36 4.36 -16.99
C LEU A 209 -14.82 2.90 -16.78
N LEU A 210 -14.79 2.42 -15.53
CA LEU A 210 -15.04 1.02 -15.20
C LEU A 210 -16.44 0.76 -14.63
N ALA A 211 -17.26 1.81 -14.43
CA ALA A 211 -18.58 1.70 -13.84
C ALA A 211 -19.48 0.73 -14.58
N GLU A 212 -19.58 0.84 -15.90
CA GLU A 212 -20.40 -0.06 -16.73
C GLU A 212 -19.90 -1.52 -16.72
N ARG A 213 -18.63 -1.73 -16.40
CA ARG A 213 -18.04 -3.07 -16.21
C ARG A 213 -18.33 -3.64 -14.82
N GLY A 214 -18.96 -2.88 -13.93
CA GLY A 214 -19.20 -3.28 -12.53
C GLY A 214 -17.93 -3.42 -11.71
N ILE A 215 -16.85 -2.72 -12.07
CA ILE A 215 -15.57 -2.71 -11.36
C ILE A 215 -15.42 -1.38 -10.64
N ARG A 216 -15.17 -1.40 -9.33
CA ARG A 216 -15.00 -0.21 -8.51
C ARG A 216 -13.53 0.18 -8.40
N ALA A 217 -13.26 1.48 -8.33
CA ALA A 217 -11.92 1.99 -8.06
C ALA A 217 -11.99 3.04 -6.94
N ASN A 218 -11.21 2.85 -5.88
CA ASN A 218 -11.12 3.79 -4.75
C ASN A 218 -9.67 3.96 -4.32
N CYS A 219 -9.37 5.01 -3.57
CA CYS A 219 -8.07 5.17 -2.94
C CYS A 219 -8.18 5.42 -1.44
N LEU A 220 -7.12 5.05 -0.73
CA LEU A 220 -6.90 5.43 0.66
C LEU A 220 -5.83 6.51 0.72
N ALA A 221 -6.05 7.50 1.58
CA ALA A 221 -5.09 8.53 1.92
C ALA A 221 -4.57 8.31 3.35
N PRO A 222 -3.47 7.56 3.53
CA PRO A 222 -2.83 7.42 4.82
C PRO A 222 -2.24 8.75 5.31
N GLY A 223 -2.34 8.99 6.62
CA GLY A 223 -1.49 9.93 7.33
C GLY A 223 -0.11 9.35 7.64
N PRO A 224 0.56 9.82 8.69
CA PRO A 224 1.82 9.23 9.16
C PRO A 224 1.58 7.81 9.68
N ILE A 225 2.10 6.79 8.98
CA ILE A 225 1.99 5.38 9.36
C ILE A 225 3.38 4.81 9.61
N TRP A 226 3.55 4.11 10.73
CA TRP A 226 4.82 3.54 11.15
C TRP A 226 5.18 2.31 10.31
N THR A 227 6.02 2.52 9.30
CA THR A 227 6.44 1.51 8.31
C THR A 227 7.93 1.61 8.04
N PRO A 228 8.58 0.58 7.45
CA PRO A 228 9.99 0.62 7.07
C PRO A 228 10.37 1.78 6.13
N LEU A 229 9.43 2.29 5.35
CA LEU A 229 9.62 3.45 4.48
C LEU A 229 10.12 4.68 5.27
N ILE A 230 9.69 4.82 6.52
CA ILE A 230 9.98 6.01 7.33
C ILE A 230 11.47 6.10 7.71
N PRO A 231 12.08 5.13 8.40
CA PRO A 231 13.49 5.19 8.71
C PRO A 231 14.41 4.98 7.49
N ALA A 232 13.88 4.50 6.37
CA ALA A 232 14.64 4.35 5.13
C ALA A 232 14.77 5.65 4.33
N THR A 233 13.84 6.60 4.50
CA THR A 233 13.73 7.77 3.60
C THR A 233 13.69 9.12 4.32
N LEU A 234 13.58 9.12 5.65
CA LEU A 234 13.59 10.35 6.44
C LEU A 234 14.83 10.44 7.34
N PRO A 235 15.33 11.66 7.60
CA PRO A 235 16.37 11.88 8.58
C PRO A 235 15.99 11.41 9.99
N PRO A 236 16.94 10.94 10.82
CA PRO A 236 16.66 10.37 12.16
C PRO A 236 15.87 11.31 13.09
N GLU A 237 16.14 12.61 13.03
CA GLU A 237 15.42 13.63 13.80
C GLU A 237 13.95 13.72 13.40
N ASN A 238 13.62 13.53 12.11
CA ASN A 238 12.25 13.48 11.63
C ASN A 238 11.55 12.17 12.02
N VAL A 239 12.29 11.07 12.07
CA VAL A 239 11.79 9.77 12.57
C VAL A 239 11.42 9.87 14.04
N LYS A 240 12.23 10.53 14.88
CA LYS A 240 11.97 10.73 16.31
C LYS A 240 10.63 11.42 16.59
N GLU A 241 10.27 12.41 15.80
CA GLU A 241 9.06 13.22 15.97
C GLU A 241 7.89 12.74 15.08
N PHE A 242 8.06 11.59 14.41
CA PHE A 242 7.10 11.10 13.44
C PHE A 242 5.72 10.83 14.03
N GLY A 243 4.69 11.47 13.47
CA GLY A 243 3.30 11.37 13.93
C GLY A 243 2.91 12.34 15.07
N LYS A 244 3.86 13.04 15.71
CA LYS A 244 3.57 13.98 16.81
C LYS A 244 2.61 15.11 16.44
N GLN A 245 2.64 15.56 15.18
CA GLN A 245 1.81 16.66 14.66
C GLN A 245 0.38 16.23 14.36
N THR A 246 0.06 14.92 14.35
CA THR A 246 -1.32 14.50 14.15
C THR A 246 -2.19 14.91 15.36
N PRO A 247 -3.50 15.15 15.17
CA PRO A 247 -4.41 15.35 16.32
C PRO A 247 -4.35 14.21 17.35
N MET A 248 -4.17 12.96 16.93
CA MET A 248 -4.01 11.80 17.80
C MET A 248 -2.62 11.67 18.45
N LYS A 249 -1.67 12.59 18.14
CA LYS A 249 -0.32 12.68 18.74
C LYS A 249 0.54 11.43 18.62
N ARG A 250 0.31 10.62 17.60
CA ARG A 250 1.07 9.40 17.29
C ARG A 250 0.99 9.05 15.82
N PRO A 251 1.92 8.23 15.30
CA PRO A 251 1.71 7.58 14.03
C PRO A 251 0.61 6.52 14.14
N GLY A 252 -0.06 6.26 13.02
CA GLY A 252 -0.90 5.07 12.88
C GLY A 252 -0.02 3.82 12.69
N GLN A 253 -0.62 2.66 12.95
CA GLN A 253 -0.02 1.37 12.65
C GLN A 253 -0.57 0.82 11.34
N PRO A 254 0.18 0.02 10.58
CA PRO A 254 -0.32 -0.66 9.38
C PRO A 254 -1.64 -1.38 9.60
N ALA A 255 -1.80 -2.08 10.72
CA ALA A 255 -3.03 -2.79 11.09
C ALA A 255 -4.26 -1.88 11.21
N GLU A 256 -4.08 -0.58 11.48
CA GLU A 256 -5.20 0.37 11.60
C GLU A 256 -5.78 0.77 10.24
N LEU A 257 -5.08 0.49 9.15
CA LEU A 257 -5.54 0.74 7.77
C LEU A 257 -6.25 -0.47 7.18
N ALA A 258 -5.81 -1.66 7.52
CA ALA A 258 -6.29 -2.91 6.92
C ALA A 258 -7.82 -3.06 6.89
N PRO A 259 -8.60 -2.71 7.96
CA PRO A 259 -10.06 -2.80 7.93
C PRO A 259 -10.71 -1.95 6.83
N VAL A 260 -10.14 -0.79 6.50
CA VAL A 260 -10.65 0.09 5.44
C VAL A 260 -10.41 -0.53 4.06
N TYR A 261 -9.23 -1.13 3.84
CA TYR A 261 -8.97 -1.89 2.60
C TYR A 261 -9.93 -3.07 2.45
N VAL A 262 -10.19 -3.81 3.53
CA VAL A 262 -11.14 -4.93 3.52
C VAL A 262 -12.55 -4.44 3.16
N MET A 263 -13.04 -3.39 3.82
CA MET A 263 -14.35 -2.79 3.51
C MET A 263 -14.45 -2.41 2.03
N LEU A 264 -13.46 -1.67 1.50
CA LEU A 264 -13.48 -1.23 0.10
C LEU A 264 -13.34 -2.39 -0.91
N ALA A 265 -12.66 -3.48 -0.54
CA ALA A 265 -12.53 -4.69 -1.36
C ALA A 265 -13.80 -5.57 -1.33
N SER A 266 -14.61 -5.44 -0.28
CA SER A 266 -15.79 -6.27 -0.05
C SER A 266 -17.05 -5.73 -0.74
N ASN A 267 -18.14 -6.49 -0.66
CA ASN A 267 -19.46 -6.08 -1.16
C ASN A 267 -20.10 -5.00 -0.27
N GLU A 268 -19.61 -4.76 0.95
CA GLU A 268 -20.09 -3.68 1.83
C GLU A 268 -19.93 -2.30 1.18
N ALA A 269 -18.90 -2.14 0.33
CA ALA A 269 -18.64 -0.93 -0.43
C ALA A 269 -19.23 -0.94 -1.85
N SER A 270 -20.32 -1.68 -2.10
CA SER A 270 -20.90 -1.86 -3.45
C SER A 270 -21.28 -0.56 -4.15
N TYR A 271 -21.57 0.51 -3.41
CA TYR A 271 -21.89 1.85 -3.95
C TYR A 271 -20.77 2.88 -3.71
N VAL A 272 -19.58 2.44 -3.31
CA VAL A 272 -18.41 3.31 -3.09
C VAL A 272 -17.44 3.12 -4.26
N SER A 273 -17.37 4.11 -5.14
CA SER A 273 -16.43 4.16 -6.26
C SER A 273 -16.01 5.61 -6.54
N GLY A 274 -14.73 5.83 -6.84
CA GLY A 274 -14.15 7.17 -7.02
C GLY A 274 -13.82 7.90 -5.71
N ALA A 275 -13.96 7.24 -4.57
CA ALA A 275 -13.74 7.85 -3.27
C ALA A 275 -12.25 7.86 -2.87
N THR A 276 -11.86 8.90 -2.13
CA THR A 276 -10.63 8.95 -1.33
C THR A 276 -10.99 8.82 0.14
N VAL A 277 -10.56 7.75 0.79
CA VAL A 277 -10.84 7.50 2.20
C VAL A 277 -9.62 7.85 3.05
N ALA A 278 -9.78 8.80 3.96
CA ALA A 278 -8.71 9.26 4.84
C ALA A 278 -8.54 8.35 6.06
N VAL A 279 -7.28 7.94 6.35
CA VAL A 279 -6.90 7.26 7.61
C VAL A 279 -5.68 8.00 8.16
N THR A 280 -5.91 9.08 8.89
CA THR A 280 -4.96 10.18 9.04
C THR A 280 -4.64 10.57 10.48
N GLY A 281 -5.25 9.90 11.47
CA GLY A 281 -5.12 10.32 12.87
C GLY A 281 -5.73 11.71 13.18
N GLY A 282 -6.76 12.08 12.40
CA GLY A 282 -7.52 13.34 12.58
C GLY A 282 -7.05 14.49 11.68
N VAL A 283 -6.07 14.32 10.80
CA VAL A 283 -5.71 15.34 9.81
C VAL A 283 -6.77 15.35 8.70
N PRO A 284 -7.51 16.45 8.47
CA PRO A 284 -8.51 16.50 7.43
C PRO A 284 -7.84 16.54 6.04
N ILE A 285 -8.45 15.85 5.08
CA ILE A 285 -8.20 16.00 3.64
C ILE A 285 -9.43 16.68 3.04
N ILE A 286 -9.21 17.57 2.12
CA ILE A 286 -10.29 18.34 1.49
C ILE A 286 -10.18 18.17 -0.01
#